data_ad98db9909b5f88b453eb5656cf1895b
#
_entry.id   ad98db9909b5f88b453eb5656cf1895b
#
_cell.length_a   1.000
_cell.length_b   1.000
_cell.length_c   1.000
_cell.angle_alpha   90.00
_cell.angle_beta   90.00
_cell.angle_gamma   90.00
#
_symmetry.space_group_name_H-M   'P 1'
#
loop_
_entity.id
_entity.type
_entity.pdbx_description
1 polymer ?
#
loop_
_entity_poly.entity_id
_entity_poly.type
_entity_poly.pdbx_seq_one_letter_code
_entity_poly.pdbx_strand_id
1 'polypeptide(L)'
;MKRTVIGKFSLSLALVVLAGTATAANATVGNSNTAKLAKSMSSAVQLYVHATGAEVLPADNANKGGSPTGFADATFRVDTTSDRICYTVTTDGLTDVVAGHIHTGAKGVDGGVAVALNPAKFNHGRTCITVKPAVATDIAMNPGMYYFNLHSKLYGGGVVRGQLRVKSASVELSAHATGAEVLPADNANKGGSPTGFADATFKVDTRSNRICYTVTTNGLKDVVAGHIHTGAKGVDGGVAVALNPAKFNRGRSCVSVSAAVATDIAMNPEMYYFNLHSKLYGGGVVRGQLGVKK
;
A
#
# COMPACT_ATOMS: atom_id res chain seq x y z
N MET A 1 78.56 31.19 7.23
CA MET A 1 77.67 30.04 7.22
C MET A 1 76.71 30.18 8.41
N LYS A 2 75.47 30.66 8.18
CA LYS A 2 74.50 30.86 9.28
C LYS A 2 73.45 29.72 9.16
N ARG A 3 73.33 28.89 10.19
CA ARG A 3 72.30 27.85 10.33
C ARG A 3 71.08 28.49 10.95
N THR A 4 69.97 28.40 10.23
CA THR A 4 68.66 28.80 10.70
C THR A 4 67.99 27.59 11.36
N VAL A 5 67.57 27.74 12.60
CA VAL A 5 66.84 26.75 13.41
C VAL A 5 65.36 27.03 13.21
N ILE A 6 64.63 26.07 12.67
CA ILE A 6 63.17 26.14 12.51
C ILE A 6 62.50 25.48 13.71
N GLY A 7 61.85 26.30 14.56
CA GLY A 7 61.12 25.84 15.71
C GLY A 7 59.77 25.16 15.27
N LYS A 8 59.51 23.96 15.81
CA LYS A 8 58.24 23.27 15.67
C LYS A 8 57.25 23.82 16.70
N PHE A 9 56.22 24.51 16.25
CA PHE A 9 55.05 24.81 17.07
C PHE A 9 54.10 23.61 17.04
N SER A 10 53.93 22.98 18.20
CA SER A 10 52.93 21.95 18.43
C SER A 10 51.66 22.63 18.88
N LEU A 11 50.61 22.55 18.03
CA LEU A 11 49.27 23.06 18.34
C LEU A 11 48.48 21.91 18.95
N SER A 12 48.32 21.90 20.27
CA SER A 12 47.44 20.96 20.97
C SER A 12 46.01 21.43 20.82
N LEU A 13 45.21 20.69 20.00
CA LEU A 13 43.78 20.89 19.88
C LEU A 13 43.08 20.14 21.01
N ALA A 14 42.60 20.87 22.01
CA ALA A 14 41.75 20.30 23.07
C ALA A 14 40.34 20.03 22.50
N LEU A 15 40.01 18.74 22.36
CA LEU A 15 38.67 18.29 22.00
C LEU A 15 37.77 18.38 23.24
N VAL A 16 36.93 19.40 23.32
CA VAL A 16 35.86 19.48 24.32
C VAL A 16 34.74 18.57 23.87
N VAL A 17 34.61 17.40 24.49
CA VAL A 17 33.45 16.52 24.34
C VAL A 17 32.33 17.08 25.21
N LEU A 18 31.39 17.81 24.60
CA LEU A 18 30.09 18.07 25.24
C LEU A 18 29.27 16.77 25.18
N ALA A 19 29.17 16.10 26.32
CA ALA A 19 28.19 15.05 26.54
C ALA A 19 26.77 15.69 26.57
N GLY A 20 26.17 15.86 25.41
CA GLY A 20 24.75 16.15 25.29
C GLY A 20 23.98 14.89 25.62
N THR A 21 23.30 14.85 26.77
CA THR A 21 22.30 13.85 27.10
C THR A 21 21.13 14.05 26.12
N ALA A 22 21.13 13.30 25.03
CA ALA A 22 19.94 13.16 24.17
C ALA A 22 18.90 12.39 25.00
N THR A 23 17.98 13.12 25.62
CA THR A 23 16.73 12.53 26.08
C THR A 23 16.03 11.96 24.86
N ALA A 24 15.95 10.64 24.79
CA ALA A 24 15.11 9.94 23.84
C ALA A 24 13.68 10.41 24.09
N ALA A 25 13.21 11.37 23.29
CA ALA A 25 11.81 11.66 23.18
C ALA A 25 11.18 10.40 22.56
N ASN A 26 10.53 9.60 23.41
CA ASN A 26 9.79 8.44 23.02
C ASN A 26 8.78 8.85 21.93
N ALA A 27 8.99 8.36 20.72
CA ALA A 27 8.06 8.45 19.61
C ALA A 27 6.83 7.57 19.90
N THR A 28 6.02 7.93 20.89
CA THR A 28 4.70 7.30 21.16
C THR A 28 3.59 7.88 20.29
N VAL A 29 3.90 8.83 19.40
CA VAL A 29 2.89 9.46 18.50
C VAL A 29 2.53 8.55 17.32
N GLY A 30 3.38 7.59 16.94
CA GLY A 30 3.11 6.67 15.82
C GLY A 30 2.05 5.61 16.10
N ASN A 31 1.86 5.22 17.36
CA ASN A 31 1.03 4.05 17.71
C ASN A 31 -0.47 4.38 17.85
N SER A 32 -0.85 5.62 18.13
CA SER A 32 -2.26 6.01 18.26
C SER A 32 -2.92 6.28 16.91
N ASN A 33 -2.16 6.74 15.91
CA ASN A 33 -2.70 7.00 14.59
C ASN A 33 -2.83 5.71 13.77
N THR A 34 -1.88 4.77 13.88
CA THR A 34 -2.01 3.44 13.26
C THR A 34 -3.15 2.64 13.86
N ALA A 35 -3.36 2.70 15.18
CA ALA A 35 -4.51 2.06 15.84
C ALA A 35 -5.85 2.72 15.48
N LYS A 36 -5.87 4.03 15.25
CA LYS A 36 -7.05 4.77 14.82
C LYS A 36 -7.37 4.54 13.33
N LEU A 37 -6.33 4.41 12.48
CA LEU A 37 -6.48 3.98 11.08
C LEU A 37 -7.03 2.55 10.99
N ALA A 38 -6.51 1.61 11.77
CA ALA A 38 -7.02 0.24 11.81
C ALA A 38 -8.50 0.16 12.21
N LYS A 39 -9.00 1.10 13.00
CA LYS A 39 -10.40 1.14 13.44
C LYS A 39 -11.36 1.78 12.44
N SER A 40 -10.84 2.52 11.45
CA SER A 40 -11.61 3.12 10.34
C SER A 40 -11.79 2.16 9.17
N MET A 41 -11.04 1.06 9.12
CA MET A 41 -11.13 0.09 8.04
C MET A 41 -12.42 -0.72 8.16
N SER A 42 -13.27 -0.67 7.14
CA SER A 42 -14.42 -1.55 6.98
C SER A 42 -14.00 -3.01 7.11
N SER A 43 -14.31 -3.53 8.23
CA SER A 43 -14.34 -4.84 8.85
C SER A 43 -13.65 -6.06 8.24
N ALA A 44 -13.30 -6.22 6.98
CA ALA A 44 -12.48 -7.35 6.52
C ALA A 44 -12.09 -7.28 5.05
N VAL A 45 -10.83 -7.54 4.77
CA VAL A 45 -10.27 -7.63 3.43
C VAL A 45 -10.42 -9.05 2.91
N GLN A 46 -10.92 -9.18 1.69
CA GLN A 46 -10.99 -10.45 0.97
C GLN A 46 -9.78 -10.58 0.05
N LEU A 47 -8.93 -11.56 0.33
CA LEU A 47 -7.78 -11.87 -0.51
C LEU A 47 -8.00 -13.21 -1.22
N TYR A 48 -7.33 -13.38 -2.34
CA TYR A 48 -7.27 -14.65 -3.04
C TYR A 48 -5.87 -14.92 -3.56
N VAL A 49 -5.59 -16.17 -3.85
CA VAL A 49 -4.35 -16.62 -4.49
C VAL A 49 -4.63 -17.86 -5.34
N HIS A 50 -4.02 -17.91 -6.51
CA HIS A 50 -3.81 -19.12 -7.28
C HIS A 50 -2.33 -19.45 -7.21
N ALA A 51 -1.99 -20.52 -6.51
CA ALA A 51 -0.61 -20.91 -6.23
C ALA A 51 -0.22 -22.09 -7.14
N THR A 52 0.89 -21.96 -7.84
CA THR A 52 1.42 -22.94 -8.78
C THR A 52 2.87 -23.29 -8.48
N GLY A 53 3.34 -24.42 -8.96
CA GLY A 53 4.74 -24.79 -8.81
C GLY A 53 5.70 -23.90 -9.60
N ALA A 54 5.22 -23.27 -10.69
CA ALA A 54 6.02 -22.34 -11.49
C ALA A 54 6.38 -21.04 -10.73
N GLU A 55 5.62 -20.68 -9.69
CA GLU A 55 5.90 -19.50 -8.85
C GLU A 55 6.87 -19.82 -7.69
N VAL A 56 7.15 -21.10 -7.43
CA VAL A 56 8.15 -21.53 -6.44
C VAL A 56 9.55 -21.23 -6.98
N LEU A 57 10.39 -20.57 -6.16
CA LEU A 57 11.72 -20.23 -6.59
C LEU A 57 12.57 -21.52 -6.74
N PRO A 58 13.38 -21.65 -7.80
CA PRO A 58 14.18 -22.85 -8.03
C PRO A 58 15.09 -23.20 -6.85
N ALA A 59 15.67 -22.19 -6.18
CA ALA A 59 16.55 -22.36 -5.03
C ALA A 59 15.88 -23.04 -3.83
N ASP A 60 14.55 -22.92 -3.67
CA ASP A 60 13.80 -23.49 -2.55
C ASP A 60 13.85 -25.03 -2.52
N ASN A 61 13.98 -25.64 -3.71
CA ASN A 61 13.99 -27.09 -3.86
C ASN A 61 15.22 -27.60 -4.63
N ALA A 62 16.40 -27.11 -4.30
CA ALA A 62 17.65 -27.50 -4.99
C ALA A 62 17.55 -27.35 -6.52
N ASN A 63 17.05 -26.23 -6.99
CA ASN A 63 16.85 -25.84 -8.40
C ASN A 63 15.79 -26.68 -9.16
N LYS A 64 14.90 -27.38 -8.46
CA LYS A 64 13.83 -28.15 -9.12
C LYS A 64 12.51 -27.38 -9.26
N GLY A 65 12.37 -26.22 -8.60
CA GLY A 65 11.09 -25.52 -8.53
C GLY A 65 10.03 -26.30 -7.74
N GLY A 66 8.75 -26.00 -7.97
CA GLY A 66 7.63 -26.68 -7.34
C GLY A 66 7.02 -27.81 -8.20
N SER A 67 5.78 -28.18 -7.91
CA SER A 67 5.00 -29.17 -8.67
C SER A 67 4.85 -28.72 -10.14
N PRO A 68 5.12 -29.59 -11.12
CA PRO A 68 4.93 -29.23 -12.52
C PRO A 68 3.47 -29.09 -12.95
N THR A 69 2.55 -29.74 -12.26
CA THR A 69 1.12 -29.83 -12.66
C THR A 69 0.14 -29.48 -11.55
N GLY A 70 0.53 -29.61 -10.28
CA GLY A 70 -0.36 -29.32 -9.15
C GLY A 70 -0.50 -27.83 -8.88
N PHE A 71 -1.65 -27.46 -8.34
CA PHE A 71 -1.93 -26.09 -7.91
C PHE A 71 -2.77 -26.05 -6.63
N ALA A 72 -2.89 -24.88 -6.04
CA ALA A 72 -3.81 -24.61 -4.94
C ALA A 72 -4.49 -23.26 -5.13
N ASP A 73 -5.79 -23.23 -4.87
CA ASP A 73 -6.57 -22.00 -4.78
C ASP A 73 -6.89 -21.71 -3.32
N ALA A 74 -6.62 -20.48 -2.89
CA ALA A 74 -6.96 -20.08 -1.53
C ALA A 74 -7.67 -18.73 -1.51
N THR A 75 -8.58 -18.60 -0.53
CA THR A 75 -9.18 -17.32 -0.18
C THR A 75 -8.92 -17.02 1.28
N PHE A 76 -8.64 -15.77 1.59
CA PHE A 76 -8.42 -15.30 2.94
C PHE A 76 -9.34 -14.12 3.23
N ARG A 77 -10.05 -14.15 4.36
CA ARG A 77 -10.76 -13.01 4.92
C ARG A 77 -9.96 -12.53 6.12
N VAL A 78 -9.27 -11.42 5.95
CA VAL A 78 -8.46 -10.79 7.00
C VAL A 78 -9.31 -9.76 7.71
N ASP A 79 -9.59 -9.98 8.97
CA ASP A 79 -10.39 -9.07 9.82
C ASP A 79 -9.46 -8.42 10.85
N THR A 80 -9.17 -7.14 10.63
CA THR A 80 -8.26 -6.36 11.48
C THR A 80 -8.90 -5.88 12.79
N THR A 81 -10.23 -6.04 12.92
CA THR A 81 -10.94 -5.68 14.15
C THR A 81 -10.89 -6.80 15.18
N SER A 82 -10.98 -8.04 14.70
CA SER A 82 -10.94 -9.25 15.54
C SER A 82 -9.60 -9.99 15.47
N ASP A 83 -8.63 -9.44 14.72
CA ASP A 83 -7.30 -10.03 14.50
C ASP A 83 -7.36 -11.48 14.01
N ARG A 84 -8.33 -11.76 13.12
CA ARG A 84 -8.58 -13.10 12.60
C ARG A 84 -8.36 -13.18 11.10
N ILE A 85 -7.77 -14.29 10.69
CA ILE A 85 -7.70 -14.70 9.30
C ILE A 85 -8.53 -15.96 9.12
N CYS A 86 -9.61 -15.87 8.36
CA CYS A 86 -10.39 -17.02 7.95
C CYS A 86 -10.03 -17.41 6.52
N TYR A 87 -9.74 -18.67 6.27
CA TYR A 87 -9.26 -19.12 4.98
C TYR A 87 -9.98 -20.38 4.49
N THR A 88 -10.02 -20.54 3.19
CA THR A 88 -10.35 -21.78 2.49
C THR A 88 -9.20 -22.07 1.54
N VAL A 89 -8.71 -23.31 1.56
CA VAL A 89 -7.68 -23.80 0.65
C VAL A 89 -8.21 -25.03 -0.04
N THR A 90 -8.18 -25.03 -1.36
CA THR A 90 -8.42 -26.20 -2.21
C THR A 90 -7.15 -26.54 -2.97
N THR A 91 -6.84 -27.83 -3.07
CA THR A 91 -5.65 -28.32 -3.77
C THR A 91 -6.08 -29.28 -4.89
N ASP A 92 -5.37 -29.23 -6.00
CA ASP A 92 -5.54 -30.12 -7.12
C ASP A 92 -4.17 -30.65 -7.58
N GLY A 93 -4.07 -31.95 -7.86
CA GLY A 93 -2.83 -32.58 -8.29
C GLY A 93 -1.68 -32.54 -7.27
N LEU A 94 -1.97 -32.23 -6.00
CA LEU A 94 -0.98 -32.19 -4.91
C LEU A 94 -1.18 -33.39 -3.97
N THR A 95 -0.08 -34.09 -3.70
CA THR A 95 -0.03 -35.20 -2.73
C THR A 95 0.88 -34.83 -1.56
N ASP A 96 0.61 -35.46 -0.39
CA ASP A 96 1.48 -35.34 0.78
C ASP A 96 1.79 -33.90 1.23
N VAL A 97 0.80 -33.01 1.16
CA VAL A 97 0.93 -31.66 1.71
C VAL A 97 1.08 -31.73 3.22
N VAL A 98 2.22 -31.29 3.73
CA VAL A 98 2.59 -31.39 5.15
C VAL A 98 2.53 -30.06 5.88
N ALA A 99 2.64 -28.92 5.16
CA ALA A 99 2.57 -27.58 5.73
C ALA A 99 1.97 -26.57 4.74
N GLY A 100 1.44 -25.49 5.29
CA GLY A 100 0.98 -24.33 4.51
C GLY A 100 1.19 -23.07 5.30
N HIS A 101 1.64 -22.03 4.63
CA HIS A 101 1.99 -20.76 5.27
C HIS A 101 1.59 -19.56 4.42
N ILE A 102 1.40 -18.41 5.10
CA ILE A 102 1.56 -17.10 4.49
C ILE A 102 2.96 -16.62 4.89
N HIS A 103 3.77 -16.27 3.93
CA HIS A 103 5.11 -15.72 4.11
C HIS A 103 5.16 -14.24 3.78
N THR A 104 6.12 -13.51 4.35
CA THR A 104 6.51 -12.19 3.88
C THR A 104 7.30 -12.31 2.58
N GLY A 105 7.18 -11.38 1.67
CA GLY A 105 7.95 -11.32 0.43
C GLY A 105 7.09 -10.89 -0.77
N ALA A 106 7.63 -9.99 -1.57
CA ALA A 106 7.07 -9.63 -2.87
C ALA A 106 7.23 -10.79 -3.87
N LYS A 107 6.64 -10.66 -5.07
CA LYS A 107 6.81 -11.66 -6.13
C LYS A 107 8.29 -11.87 -6.44
N GLY A 108 8.73 -13.12 -6.41
CA GLY A 108 10.12 -13.51 -6.68
C GLY A 108 11.09 -13.27 -5.51
N VAL A 109 10.58 -12.95 -4.31
CA VAL A 109 11.41 -12.74 -3.11
C VAL A 109 10.97 -13.71 -2.02
N ASP A 110 11.92 -14.44 -1.43
CA ASP A 110 11.66 -15.28 -0.26
C ASP A 110 11.65 -14.47 1.03
N GLY A 111 10.85 -14.95 1.97
CA GLY A 111 10.76 -14.34 3.29
C GLY A 111 10.30 -15.32 4.36
N GLY A 112 10.31 -14.86 5.59
CA GLY A 112 9.93 -15.66 6.76
C GLY A 112 8.44 -15.97 6.81
N VAL A 113 8.09 -16.99 7.61
CA VAL A 113 6.70 -17.34 7.90
C VAL A 113 6.04 -16.23 8.72
N ALA A 114 4.99 -15.63 8.17
CA ALA A 114 4.14 -14.68 8.87
C ALA A 114 2.97 -15.36 9.57
N VAL A 115 2.37 -16.37 8.92
CA VAL A 115 1.19 -17.10 9.42
C VAL A 115 1.30 -18.58 9.07
N ALA A 116 1.20 -19.46 10.07
CA ALA A 116 1.08 -20.89 9.85
C ALA A 116 -0.40 -21.28 9.65
N LEU A 117 -0.66 -22.11 8.65
CA LEU A 117 -1.99 -22.65 8.34
C LEU A 117 -2.04 -24.14 8.71
N ASN A 118 -3.23 -24.65 8.94
CA ASN A 118 -3.42 -26.07 9.29
C ASN A 118 -3.73 -26.92 8.04
N PRO A 119 -2.80 -27.75 7.54
CA PRO A 119 -3.02 -28.56 6.33
C PRO A 119 -4.17 -29.56 6.48
N ALA A 120 -4.46 -30.06 7.70
CA ALA A 120 -5.58 -30.95 7.96
C ALA A 120 -6.95 -30.29 7.71
N LYS A 121 -7.00 -28.99 7.48
CA LYS A 121 -8.22 -28.24 7.15
C LYS A 121 -8.35 -27.91 5.65
N PHE A 122 -7.34 -28.24 4.85
CA PHE A 122 -7.41 -28.03 3.40
C PHE A 122 -8.43 -28.99 2.78
N ASN A 123 -9.15 -28.53 1.76
CA ASN A 123 -10.25 -29.25 1.12
C ASN A 123 -11.48 -29.53 2.04
N HIS A 124 -11.50 -28.99 3.27
CA HIS A 124 -12.56 -29.20 4.26
C HIS A 124 -13.36 -27.94 4.58
N GLY A 125 -13.35 -26.96 3.68
CA GLY A 125 -14.09 -25.71 3.82
C GLY A 125 -13.35 -24.65 4.64
N ARG A 126 -14.10 -23.72 5.23
CA ARG A 126 -13.56 -22.53 5.89
C ARG A 126 -13.08 -22.82 7.30
N THR A 127 -11.87 -22.40 7.61
CA THR A 127 -11.34 -22.37 8.98
C THR A 127 -10.78 -20.99 9.32
N CYS A 128 -10.58 -20.70 10.60
CA CYS A 128 -10.11 -19.38 11.04
C CYS A 128 -9.03 -19.55 12.11
N ILE A 129 -8.08 -18.63 12.10
CA ILE A 129 -7.00 -18.51 13.09
C ILE A 129 -6.92 -17.06 13.61
N THR A 130 -6.46 -16.91 14.83
CA THR A 130 -6.11 -15.60 15.39
C THR A 130 -4.63 -15.35 15.13
N VAL A 131 -4.29 -14.14 14.75
CA VAL A 131 -2.92 -13.68 14.49
C VAL A 131 -2.60 -12.45 15.34
N LYS A 132 -1.36 -12.01 15.34
CA LYS A 132 -1.00 -10.73 15.99
C LYS A 132 -1.68 -9.57 15.26
N PRO A 133 -2.18 -8.52 15.96
CA PRO A 133 -2.85 -7.36 15.34
C PRO A 133 -2.03 -6.71 14.21
N ALA A 134 -0.73 -6.55 14.43
CA ALA A 134 0.18 -5.99 13.41
C ALA A 134 0.25 -6.85 12.14
N VAL A 135 0.20 -8.19 12.27
CA VAL A 135 0.23 -9.11 11.13
C VAL A 135 -1.06 -9.03 10.34
N ALA A 136 -2.23 -9.03 11.01
CA ALA A 136 -3.52 -8.88 10.34
C ALA A 136 -3.57 -7.55 9.56
N THR A 137 -3.17 -6.46 10.21
CA THR A 137 -3.16 -5.12 9.60
C THR A 137 -2.21 -5.07 8.40
N ASP A 138 -0.99 -5.58 8.52
CA ASP A 138 -0.01 -5.49 7.43
C ASP A 138 -0.40 -6.37 6.23
N ILE A 139 -0.89 -7.59 6.45
CA ILE A 139 -1.43 -8.44 5.36
C ILE A 139 -2.61 -7.76 4.66
N ALA A 140 -3.51 -7.12 5.42
CA ALA A 140 -4.65 -6.40 4.86
C ALA A 140 -4.23 -5.21 4.00
N MET A 141 -3.24 -4.44 4.47
CA MET A 141 -2.75 -3.20 3.83
C MET A 141 -1.81 -3.48 2.64
N ASN A 142 -0.97 -4.51 2.76
CA ASN A 142 0.12 -4.78 1.83
C ASN A 142 0.08 -6.23 1.31
N PRO A 143 -1.06 -6.76 0.80
CA PRO A 143 -1.17 -8.16 0.42
C PRO A 143 -0.14 -8.59 -0.63
N GLY A 144 0.28 -7.67 -1.52
CA GLY A 144 1.32 -7.92 -2.51
C GLY A 144 2.72 -8.13 -1.94
N MET A 145 2.93 -7.87 -0.64
CA MET A 145 4.17 -8.16 0.09
C MET A 145 4.10 -9.51 0.82
N TYR A 146 3.08 -10.31 0.53
CA TYR A 146 2.88 -11.63 1.13
C TYR A 146 2.56 -12.66 0.07
N TYR A 147 3.05 -13.88 0.26
CA TYR A 147 2.73 -15.02 -0.59
C TYR A 147 2.24 -16.20 0.23
N PHE A 148 1.37 -16.98 -0.38
CA PHE A 148 0.91 -18.26 0.12
C PHE A 148 1.81 -19.36 -0.44
N ASN A 149 2.27 -20.27 0.41
CA ASN A 149 3.11 -21.40 0.04
C ASN A 149 2.63 -22.68 0.73
N LEU A 150 2.55 -23.77 -0.04
CA LEU A 150 2.36 -25.12 0.48
C LEU A 150 3.65 -25.91 0.35
N HIS A 151 3.86 -26.81 1.29
CA HIS A 151 5.01 -27.71 1.33
C HIS A 151 4.54 -29.16 1.31
N SER A 152 5.29 -30.02 0.65
CA SER A 152 5.06 -31.47 0.66
C SER A 152 6.32 -32.21 1.06
N LYS A 153 6.21 -33.51 1.30
CA LYS A 153 7.38 -34.36 1.61
C LYS A 153 8.44 -34.31 0.49
N LEU A 154 8.00 -34.19 -0.76
CA LEU A 154 8.91 -34.13 -1.93
C LEU A 154 9.46 -32.72 -2.17
N TYR A 155 8.68 -31.68 -1.86
CA TYR A 155 9.01 -30.27 -2.11
C TYR A 155 9.01 -29.52 -0.78
N GLY A 156 10.06 -29.73 0.02
CA GLY A 156 10.20 -29.13 1.35
C GLY A 156 10.34 -27.59 1.34
N GLY A 157 10.91 -27.02 0.29
CA GLY A 157 10.99 -25.57 0.09
C GLY A 157 9.70 -24.95 -0.44
N GLY A 158 8.82 -25.74 -1.04
CA GLY A 158 7.52 -25.31 -1.54
C GLY A 158 7.05 -26.19 -2.68
N VAL A 159 5.82 -26.69 -2.61
CA VAL A 159 5.21 -27.45 -3.71
C VAL A 159 4.45 -26.54 -4.66
N VAL A 160 3.80 -25.51 -4.14
CA VAL A 160 3.16 -24.42 -4.91
C VAL A 160 3.30 -23.12 -4.15
N ARG A 161 3.40 -22.00 -4.88
CA ARG A 161 3.51 -20.64 -4.36
C ARG A 161 2.60 -19.71 -5.16
N GLY A 162 2.05 -18.71 -4.51
CA GLY A 162 1.30 -17.65 -5.19
C GLY A 162 1.21 -16.36 -4.36
N GLN A 163 1.28 -15.22 -5.01
CA GLN A 163 1.19 -13.92 -4.37
C GLN A 163 -0.24 -13.63 -3.92
N LEU A 164 -0.42 -13.12 -2.69
CA LEU A 164 -1.72 -12.66 -2.22
C LEU A 164 -2.19 -11.45 -3.02
N ARG A 165 -3.49 -11.41 -3.33
CA ARG A 165 -4.14 -10.32 -4.09
C ARG A 165 -5.51 -10.02 -3.51
N VAL A 166 -5.94 -8.77 -3.57
CA VAL A 166 -7.30 -8.39 -3.15
C VAL A 166 -8.32 -9.04 -4.08
N LYS A 167 -9.35 -9.66 -3.51
CA LYS A 167 -10.40 -10.34 -4.26
C LYS A 167 -11.35 -9.36 -4.97
N SER A 168 -11.55 -8.15 -4.44
CA SER A 168 -12.42 -7.15 -5.06
C SER A 168 -11.79 -6.64 -6.35
N ALA A 169 -12.56 -6.66 -7.41
CA ALA A 169 -12.06 -6.30 -8.73
C ALA A 169 -12.03 -4.79 -8.94
N SER A 170 -12.97 -4.04 -8.40
CA SER A 170 -12.99 -2.58 -8.54
C SER A 170 -13.84 -1.89 -7.48
N VAL A 171 -13.40 -0.70 -7.08
CA VAL A 171 -14.13 0.23 -6.21
C VAL A 171 -14.41 1.50 -7.00
N GLU A 172 -15.64 2.01 -6.91
CA GLU A 172 -15.99 3.32 -7.46
C GLU A 172 -15.95 4.37 -6.37
N LEU A 173 -15.14 5.39 -6.59
CA LEU A 173 -14.93 6.53 -5.70
C LEU A 173 -15.40 7.80 -6.37
N SER A 174 -15.73 8.81 -5.58
CA SER A 174 -16.03 10.15 -6.06
C SER A 174 -15.39 11.20 -5.17
N ALA A 175 -15.19 12.40 -5.73
CA ALA A 175 -14.78 13.60 -5.01
C ALA A 175 -15.49 14.80 -5.61
N HIS A 176 -16.08 15.64 -4.76
CA HIS A 176 -16.49 17.01 -5.09
C HIS A 176 -15.42 17.96 -4.54
N ALA A 177 -14.67 18.59 -5.45
CA ALA A 177 -13.51 19.40 -5.11
C ALA A 177 -13.85 20.87 -5.22
N THR A 178 -13.65 21.62 -4.15
CA THR A 178 -13.91 23.06 -4.06
C THR A 178 -12.66 23.83 -3.61
N GLY A 179 -12.64 25.12 -3.86
CA GLY A 179 -11.54 25.97 -3.38
C GLY A 179 -11.54 26.16 -1.86
N ALA A 180 -12.69 25.99 -1.22
CA ALA A 180 -12.81 26.06 0.26
C ALA A 180 -12.11 24.90 0.98
N GLU A 181 -11.92 23.77 0.31
CA GLU A 181 -11.21 22.60 0.87
C GLU A 181 -9.67 22.70 0.68
N VAL A 182 -9.20 23.64 -0.14
CA VAL A 182 -7.75 23.90 -0.31
C VAL A 182 -7.23 24.59 0.95
N LEU A 183 -6.13 24.06 1.52
CA LEU A 183 -5.58 24.63 2.73
C LEU A 183 -4.99 26.03 2.43
N PRO A 184 -5.21 27.02 3.31
CA PRO A 184 -4.71 28.39 3.08
C PRO A 184 -3.21 28.45 2.82
N ALA A 185 -2.42 27.62 3.53
CA ALA A 185 -0.97 27.54 3.39
C ALA A 185 -0.50 27.16 1.98
N ASP A 186 -1.29 26.38 1.23
CA ASP A 186 -0.93 25.89 -0.11
C ASP A 186 -0.74 27.02 -1.13
N ASN A 187 -1.43 28.14 -0.94
CA ASN A 187 -1.40 29.28 -1.84
C ASN A 187 -1.06 30.60 -1.12
N ALA A 188 -0.09 30.61 -0.22
CA ALA A 188 0.30 31.78 0.55
C ALA A 188 -0.91 32.42 1.31
N ASN A 189 -1.70 31.61 1.97
CA ASN A 189 -2.89 31.97 2.75
C ASN A 189 -4.09 32.47 1.94
N LYS A 190 -4.13 32.25 0.63
CA LYS A 190 -5.25 32.66 -0.22
C LYS A 190 -6.30 31.57 -0.43
N GLY A 191 -6.04 30.34 -0.01
CA GLY A 191 -6.92 29.20 -0.31
C GLY A 191 -7.01 28.92 -1.82
N GLY A 192 -8.07 28.24 -2.26
CA GLY A 192 -8.32 27.91 -3.66
C GLY A 192 -9.28 28.87 -4.36
N SER A 193 -9.88 28.42 -5.46
CA SER A 193 -10.87 29.19 -6.23
C SER A 193 -12.09 29.54 -5.37
N PRO A 194 -12.53 30.81 -5.33
CA PRO A 194 -13.70 31.18 -4.55
C PRO A 194 -15.03 30.64 -5.11
N THR A 195 -15.10 30.34 -6.40
CA THR A 195 -16.36 29.95 -7.08
C THR A 195 -16.25 28.72 -7.94
N GLY A 196 -15.04 28.33 -8.36
CA GLY A 196 -14.84 27.15 -9.20
C GLY A 196 -14.86 25.85 -8.41
N PHE A 197 -15.29 24.78 -9.07
CA PHE A 197 -15.29 23.42 -8.50
C PHE A 197 -14.97 22.37 -9.56
N ALA A 198 -14.71 21.16 -9.11
CA ALA A 198 -14.57 20.00 -9.98
C ALA A 198 -15.24 18.77 -9.36
N ASP A 199 -15.94 18.00 -10.19
CA ASP A 199 -16.46 16.69 -9.84
C ASP A 199 -15.60 15.61 -10.49
N ALA A 200 -15.19 14.65 -9.70
CA ALA A 200 -14.39 13.52 -10.17
C ALA A 200 -15.01 12.19 -9.76
N THR A 201 -14.93 11.21 -10.65
CA THR A 201 -15.21 9.81 -10.34
C THR A 201 -14.01 8.97 -10.70
N PHE A 202 -13.71 7.98 -9.86
CA PHE A 202 -12.59 7.08 -10.03
C PHE A 202 -13.06 5.64 -9.91
N LYS A 203 -12.73 4.80 -10.89
CA LYS A 203 -12.86 3.36 -10.78
C LYS A 203 -11.48 2.77 -10.56
N VAL A 204 -11.20 2.36 -9.33
CA VAL A 204 -9.94 1.73 -8.94
C VAL A 204 -10.07 0.23 -9.14
N ASP A 205 -9.29 -0.34 -10.04
CA ASP A 205 -9.24 -1.77 -10.31
C ASP A 205 -7.92 -2.34 -9.76
N THR A 206 -8.03 -3.08 -8.65
CA THR A 206 -6.88 -3.66 -7.95
C THR A 206 -6.29 -4.90 -8.64
N ARG A 207 -7.00 -5.49 -9.62
CA ARG A 207 -6.50 -6.65 -10.39
C ARG A 207 -5.60 -6.21 -11.53
N SER A 208 -6.01 -5.15 -12.24
CA SER A 208 -5.24 -4.57 -13.35
C SER A 208 -4.31 -3.44 -12.92
N ASN A 209 -4.35 -3.07 -11.63
CA ASN A 209 -3.59 -1.94 -11.07
C ASN A 209 -3.82 -0.64 -11.87
N ARG A 210 -5.09 -0.37 -12.18
CA ARG A 210 -5.51 0.77 -12.99
C ARG A 210 -6.53 1.62 -12.26
N ILE A 211 -6.40 2.93 -12.42
CA ILE A 211 -7.38 3.90 -11.98
C ILE A 211 -7.94 4.59 -13.23
N CYS A 212 -9.22 4.37 -13.49
CA CYS A 212 -9.93 5.05 -14.56
C CYS A 212 -10.76 6.18 -13.95
N TYR A 213 -10.68 7.36 -14.53
CA TYR A 213 -11.30 8.56 -13.97
C TYR A 213 -12.04 9.39 -15.01
N THR A 214 -13.05 10.11 -14.54
CA THR A 214 -13.71 11.20 -15.24
C THR A 214 -13.64 12.42 -14.37
N VAL A 215 -13.19 13.55 -14.90
CA VAL A 215 -13.11 14.84 -14.22
C VAL A 215 -13.87 15.85 -15.02
N THR A 216 -14.81 16.52 -14.38
CA THR A 216 -15.56 17.68 -14.92
C THR A 216 -15.20 18.92 -14.11
N THR A 217 -14.87 20.01 -14.76
CA THR A 217 -14.53 21.27 -14.10
C THR A 217 -15.58 22.33 -14.43
N ASN A 218 -15.89 23.17 -13.46
CA ASN A 218 -16.80 24.30 -13.61
C ASN A 218 -16.16 25.55 -13.04
N GLY A 219 -16.18 26.66 -13.82
CA GLY A 219 -15.61 27.94 -13.41
C GLY A 219 -14.09 27.96 -13.20
N LEU A 220 -13.37 26.88 -13.54
CA LEU A 220 -11.92 26.80 -13.43
C LEU A 220 -11.24 27.19 -14.75
N LYS A 221 -10.19 28.03 -14.66
CA LYS A 221 -9.36 28.44 -15.79
C LYS A 221 -7.93 27.96 -15.61
N ASP A 222 -7.26 27.73 -16.74
CA ASP A 222 -5.83 27.41 -16.79
C ASP A 222 -5.41 26.25 -15.85
N VAL A 223 -6.20 25.19 -15.79
CA VAL A 223 -5.85 23.97 -15.06
C VAL A 223 -4.64 23.33 -15.73
N VAL A 224 -3.54 23.22 -15.01
CA VAL A 224 -2.25 22.75 -15.53
C VAL A 224 -1.87 21.37 -14.99
N ALA A 225 -2.42 20.97 -13.84
CA ALA A 225 -2.17 19.65 -13.26
C ALA A 225 -3.38 19.14 -12.47
N GLY A 226 -3.45 17.84 -12.28
CA GLY A 226 -4.41 17.18 -11.40
C GLY A 226 -3.81 15.91 -10.80
N HIS A 227 -4.09 15.70 -9.53
CA HIS A 227 -3.49 14.60 -8.77
C HIS A 227 -4.50 13.97 -7.81
N ILE A 228 -4.22 12.71 -7.45
CA ILE A 228 -4.66 12.15 -6.18
C ILE A 228 -3.47 12.23 -5.24
N HIS A 229 -3.65 12.84 -4.08
CA HIS A 229 -2.66 12.97 -3.02
C HIS A 229 -2.99 12.06 -1.85
N THR A 230 -1.99 11.68 -1.07
CA THR A 230 -2.18 11.13 0.26
C THR A 230 -2.60 12.24 1.23
N GLY A 231 -3.43 11.94 2.19
CA GLY A 231 -3.85 12.85 3.27
C GLY A 231 -5.33 12.75 3.59
N ALA A 232 -5.66 12.69 4.87
CA ALA A 232 -7.02 12.81 5.35
C ALA A 232 -7.54 14.25 5.18
N LYS A 233 -8.82 14.47 5.44
CA LYS A 233 -9.41 15.81 5.38
C LYS A 233 -8.63 16.82 6.27
N GLY A 234 -8.21 17.93 5.66
CA GLY A 234 -7.43 18.95 6.34
C GLY A 234 -5.95 18.63 6.54
N VAL A 235 -5.42 17.58 5.90
CA VAL A 235 -4.00 17.20 5.98
C VAL A 235 -3.41 17.18 4.57
N ASP A 236 -2.27 17.86 4.38
CA ASP A 236 -1.51 17.78 3.14
C ASP A 236 -0.63 16.54 3.08
N GLY A 237 -0.44 16.06 1.85
CA GLY A 237 0.42 14.92 1.59
C GLY A 237 0.98 14.90 0.17
N GLY A 238 1.85 13.94 -0.08
CA GLY A 238 2.52 13.79 -1.37
C GLY A 238 1.59 13.32 -2.49
N VAL A 239 2.03 13.49 -3.74
CA VAL A 239 1.33 12.97 -4.92
C VAL A 239 1.40 11.45 -4.92
N ALA A 240 0.24 10.80 -4.88
CA ALA A 240 0.09 9.36 -5.05
C ALA A 240 -0.14 8.98 -6.52
N VAL A 241 -0.95 9.77 -7.26
CA VAL A 241 -1.28 9.50 -8.66
C VAL A 241 -1.36 10.80 -9.44
N ALA A 242 -0.60 10.89 -10.52
CA ALA A 242 -0.71 11.98 -11.48
C ALA A 242 -1.82 11.69 -12.50
N LEU A 243 -2.67 12.69 -12.77
CA LEU A 243 -3.75 12.64 -13.75
C LEU A 243 -3.40 13.53 -14.95
N ASN A 244 -3.94 13.22 -16.12
CA ASN A 244 -3.69 14.02 -17.32
C ASN A 244 -4.76 15.12 -17.47
N PRO A 245 -4.43 16.41 -17.26
CA PRO A 245 -5.40 17.50 -17.35
C PRO A 245 -5.95 17.71 -18.78
N ALA A 246 -5.22 17.31 -19.81
CA ALA A 246 -5.72 17.36 -21.19
C ALA A 246 -6.91 16.41 -21.46
N LYS A 247 -7.20 15.51 -20.52
CA LYS A 247 -8.36 14.58 -20.59
C LYS A 247 -9.56 15.05 -19.78
N PHE A 248 -9.44 16.13 -18.99
CA PHE A 248 -10.56 16.67 -18.22
C PHE A 248 -11.64 17.24 -19.16
N ASN A 249 -12.89 17.13 -18.77
CA ASN A 249 -14.07 17.47 -19.60
C ASN A 249 -14.19 16.69 -20.93
N ARG A 250 -13.41 15.60 -21.10
CA ARG A 250 -13.35 14.83 -22.36
C ARG A 250 -13.71 13.36 -22.16
N GLY A 251 -14.40 13.05 -21.07
CA GLY A 251 -14.81 11.69 -20.75
C GLY A 251 -13.76 10.89 -19.97
N ARG A 252 -13.85 9.58 -20.07
CA ARG A 252 -13.06 8.65 -19.25
C ARG A 252 -11.62 8.53 -19.73
N SER A 253 -10.68 8.61 -18.80
CA SER A 253 -9.25 8.30 -18.99
C SER A 253 -8.78 7.32 -17.92
N CYS A 254 -7.64 6.67 -18.13
CA CYS A 254 -7.10 5.71 -17.18
C CYS A 254 -5.57 5.87 -17.04
N VAL A 255 -5.08 5.57 -15.84
CA VAL A 255 -3.66 5.54 -15.50
C VAL A 255 -3.32 4.21 -14.81
N SER A 256 -2.15 3.67 -15.08
CA SER A 256 -1.60 2.52 -14.36
C SER A 256 -0.87 3.01 -13.12
N VAL A 257 -1.01 2.30 -12.01
CA VAL A 257 -0.37 2.58 -10.74
C VAL A 257 0.29 1.32 -10.19
N SER A 258 1.03 1.40 -9.10
CA SER A 258 1.52 0.19 -8.43
C SER A 258 0.36 -0.56 -7.75
N ALA A 259 0.53 -1.87 -7.53
CA ALA A 259 -0.45 -2.69 -6.82
C ALA A 259 -0.73 -2.16 -5.41
N ALA A 260 0.31 -1.67 -4.72
CA ALA A 260 0.19 -1.07 -3.40
C ALA A 260 -0.70 0.18 -3.43
N VAL A 261 -0.47 1.11 -4.37
CA VAL A 261 -1.27 2.34 -4.52
C VAL A 261 -2.72 2.02 -4.88
N ALA A 262 -2.96 1.09 -5.83
CA ALA A 262 -4.33 0.70 -6.19
C ALA A 262 -5.09 0.12 -4.99
N THR A 263 -4.42 -0.77 -4.25
CA THR A 263 -5.00 -1.43 -3.07
C THR A 263 -5.29 -0.42 -1.96
N ASP A 264 -4.34 0.45 -1.64
CA ASP A 264 -4.47 1.40 -0.55
C ASP A 264 -5.57 2.44 -0.82
N ILE A 265 -5.62 3.01 -2.03
CA ILE A 265 -6.71 3.93 -2.42
C ILE A 265 -8.08 3.23 -2.39
N ALA A 266 -8.16 1.96 -2.83
CA ALA A 266 -9.41 1.20 -2.81
C ALA A 266 -9.91 0.91 -1.40
N MET A 267 -9.00 0.74 -0.45
CA MET A 267 -9.32 0.35 0.93
C MET A 267 -9.49 1.54 1.87
N ASN A 268 -8.75 2.62 1.65
CA ASN A 268 -8.66 3.79 2.52
C ASN A 268 -8.90 5.09 1.74
N PRO A 269 -9.99 5.21 0.95
CA PRO A 269 -10.20 6.38 0.11
C PRO A 269 -10.23 7.69 0.90
N GLU A 270 -10.68 7.67 2.15
CA GLU A 270 -10.70 8.83 3.04
C GLU A 270 -9.30 9.34 3.45
N MET A 271 -8.26 8.57 3.19
CA MET A 271 -6.86 8.96 3.36
C MET A 271 -6.25 9.57 2.10
N TYR A 272 -7.10 9.85 1.10
CA TYR A 272 -6.68 10.43 -0.18
C TYR A 272 -7.60 11.56 -0.59
N TYR A 273 -7.03 12.57 -1.24
CA TYR A 273 -7.81 13.67 -1.80
C TYR A 273 -7.44 13.93 -3.27
N PHE A 274 -8.44 14.37 -4.01
CA PHE A 274 -8.28 14.87 -5.37
C PHE A 274 -7.98 16.36 -5.34
N ASN A 275 -6.94 16.80 -6.07
CA ASN A 275 -6.53 18.19 -6.15
C ASN A 275 -6.24 18.56 -7.59
N LEU A 276 -6.73 19.74 -8.01
CA LEU A 276 -6.36 20.38 -9.26
C LEU A 276 -5.52 21.63 -9.00
N HIS A 277 -4.60 21.90 -9.91
CA HIS A 277 -3.71 23.06 -9.86
C HIS A 277 -3.91 23.92 -11.10
N SER A 278 -3.80 25.22 -10.95
CA SER A 278 -3.85 26.18 -12.06
C SER A 278 -2.63 27.10 -12.01
N LYS A 279 -2.43 27.89 -13.09
CA LYS A 279 -1.34 28.87 -13.11
C LYS A 279 -1.43 29.89 -11.97
N LEU A 280 -2.65 30.24 -11.53
CA LEU A 280 -2.88 31.17 -10.45
C LEU A 280 -2.78 30.53 -9.06
N TYR A 281 -3.19 29.27 -8.95
CA TYR A 281 -3.26 28.51 -7.70
C TYR A 281 -2.36 27.27 -7.80
N GLY A 282 -1.04 27.50 -7.67
CA GLY A 282 -0.04 26.44 -7.81
C GLY A 282 -0.08 25.39 -6.70
N GLY A 283 -0.50 25.76 -5.49
CA GLY A 283 -0.70 24.82 -4.38
C GLY A 283 -2.01 24.03 -4.47
N GLY A 284 -2.99 24.54 -5.21
CA GLY A 284 -4.28 23.90 -5.44
C GLY A 284 -5.36 24.92 -5.80
N VAL A 285 -6.10 24.68 -6.88
CA VAL A 285 -7.23 25.53 -7.24
C VAL A 285 -8.52 25.00 -6.64
N VAL A 286 -8.69 23.69 -6.53
CA VAL A 286 -9.77 22.99 -5.83
C VAL A 286 -9.25 21.68 -5.23
N ARG A 287 -9.80 21.29 -4.09
CA ARG A 287 -9.50 20.05 -3.36
C ARG A 287 -10.79 19.35 -2.93
N GLY A 288 -10.81 18.04 -2.94
CA GLY A 288 -11.93 17.24 -2.45
C GLY A 288 -11.49 15.87 -1.96
N GLN A 289 -11.96 15.47 -0.79
CA GLN A 289 -11.65 14.16 -0.22
C GLN A 289 -12.29 13.05 -1.06
N LEU A 290 -11.57 11.94 -1.28
CA LEU A 290 -12.14 10.76 -1.91
C LEU A 290 -13.10 10.06 -0.96
N GLY A 291 -14.21 9.56 -1.51
CA GLY A 291 -15.16 8.73 -0.79
C GLY A 291 -15.74 7.65 -1.70
N VAL A 292 -16.23 6.57 -1.11
CA VAL A 292 -16.93 5.52 -1.87
C VAL A 292 -18.21 6.12 -2.47
N LYS A 293 -18.37 5.95 -3.79
CA LYS A 293 -19.55 6.40 -4.49
C LYS A 293 -20.76 5.59 -4.00
N LYS A 294 -21.75 6.29 -3.46
CA LYS A 294 -23.02 5.73 -3.02
C LYS A 294 -23.91 5.38 -4.20
#